data_d4fe44365f94d1d7c0b3cec0beaefe3f
#
_entry.id   d4fe44365f94d1d7c0b3cec0beaefe3f
#
_cell.length_a   1.000
_cell.length_b   1.000
_cell.length_c   1.000
_cell.angle_alpha   90.00
_cell.angle_beta   90.00
_cell.angle_gamma   90.00
#
_symmetry.space_group_name_H-M   'P 1'
#
loop_
_entity.id
_entity.type
_entity.pdbx_description
1 polymer ?
#
loop_
_entity_poly.entity_id
_entity_poly.type
_entity_poly.pdbx_seq_one_letter_code
_entity_poly.pdbx_strand_id
1 'polypeptide(L)'
;MADNYLEKQYADYQSRKSAMKSGTQRKAHQALWQVAEIIMSSTDDEAMRQFYIELFGGEYHERGVQFDNGLIIRFESSPYMKQIINIRMASQYQYEQLLKRLATNHIPASDGIIIDPSGNKIVIVWLFPFHSSFIMAWLLIP
;
A
#
# COMPACT_ATOMS: atom_id res chain seq x y z
N MET A 1 -38.25 -13.17 38.54
CA MET A 1 -37.21 -12.20 38.87
C MET A 1 -35.85 -12.60 38.40
N ALA A 2 -35.47 -13.88 38.41
CA ALA A 2 -34.17 -14.36 37.89
C ALA A 2 -34.04 -14.17 36.38
N ASP A 3 -35.12 -14.25 35.61
CA ASP A 3 -35.08 -14.12 34.15
C ASP A 3 -34.74 -12.71 33.68
N ASN A 4 -35.22 -11.68 34.38
CA ASN A 4 -34.90 -10.28 34.06
C ASN A 4 -33.43 -9.94 34.29
N TYR A 5 -32.79 -10.57 35.24
CA TYR A 5 -31.38 -10.38 35.54
C TYR A 5 -30.48 -10.94 34.42
N LEU A 6 -30.80 -12.15 33.96
CA LEU A 6 -30.04 -12.80 32.89
C LEU A 6 -30.22 -12.10 31.56
N GLU A 7 -31.41 -11.65 31.23
CA GLU A 7 -31.69 -10.86 30.01
C GLU A 7 -30.92 -9.54 30.02
N LYS A 8 -30.91 -8.90 31.18
CA LYS A 8 -30.17 -7.64 31.32
C LYS A 8 -28.67 -7.83 31.19
N GLN A 9 -28.12 -8.88 31.78
CA GLN A 9 -26.70 -9.23 31.61
C GLN A 9 -26.35 -9.55 30.16
N TYR A 10 -27.21 -10.28 29.48
CA TYR A 10 -26.99 -10.62 28.07
C TYR A 10 -27.07 -9.37 27.19
N ALA A 11 -28.03 -8.50 27.42
CA ALA A 11 -28.13 -7.23 26.68
C ALA A 11 -26.90 -6.33 26.92
N ASP A 12 -26.43 -6.22 28.16
CA ASP A 12 -25.22 -5.47 28.50
C ASP A 12 -23.99 -6.07 27.83
N TYR A 13 -23.88 -7.38 27.76
CA TYR A 13 -22.77 -8.06 27.08
C TYR A 13 -22.77 -7.76 25.57
N GLN A 14 -23.92 -7.86 24.91
CA GLN A 14 -24.06 -7.55 23.49
C GLN A 14 -23.74 -6.09 23.20
N SER A 15 -24.20 -5.16 24.05
CA SER A 15 -23.92 -3.76 23.93
C SER A 15 -22.44 -3.43 24.06
N ARG A 16 -21.75 -4.05 25.04
CA ARG A 16 -20.31 -3.89 25.21
C ARG A 16 -19.54 -4.47 24.04
N LYS A 17 -19.93 -5.61 23.52
CA LYS A 17 -19.31 -6.25 22.37
C LYS A 17 -19.43 -5.39 21.12
N SER A 18 -20.58 -4.80 20.88
CA SER A 18 -20.80 -3.88 19.75
C SER A 18 -19.98 -2.59 19.91
N ALA A 19 -19.95 -2.02 21.11
CA ALA A 19 -19.17 -0.82 21.42
C ALA A 19 -17.67 -1.07 21.27
N MET A 20 -17.17 -2.22 21.73
CA MET A 20 -15.78 -2.60 21.56
C MET A 20 -15.40 -2.78 20.10
N LYS A 21 -16.24 -3.42 19.29
CA LYS A 21 -15.99 -3.57 17.85
C LYS A 21 -15.90 -2.22 17.14
N SER A 22 -16.86 -1.34 17.35
CA SER A 22 -16.86 -0.04 16.68
C SER A 22 -15.80 0.92 17.27
N GLY A 23 -15.59 0.90 18.58
CA GLY A 23 -14.59 1.72 19.27
C GLY A 23 -13.16 1.30 18.95
N THR A 24 -12.88 0.00 18.89
CA THR A 24 -11.57 -0.54 18.56
C THR A 24 -11.20 -0.24 17.12
N GLN A 25 -12.14 -0.35 16.19
CA GLN A 25 -11.89 -0.02 14.79
C GLN A 25 -11.60 1.47 14.57
N ARG A 26 -12.24 2.37 15.33
CA ARG A 26 -12.02 3.81 15.19
C ARG A 26 -10.75 4.29 15.91
N LYS A 27 -10.50 3.81 17.13
CA LYS A 27 -9.41 4.31 17.99
C LYS A 27 -8.08 3.63 17.76
N ALA A 28 -8.08 2.30 17.51
CA ALA A 28 -6.85 1.52 17.34
C ALA A 28 -6.16 1.76 15.99
N HIS A 29 -6.90 2.25 14.96
CA HIS A 29 -6.37 2.47 13.63
C HIS A 29 -6.20 3.94 13.26
N GLN A 30 -6.55 4.84 14.18
CA GLN A 30 -6.40 6.26 13.93
C GLN A 30 -5.04 6.73 14.44
N ALA A 31 -4.09 6.81 13.54
CA ALA A 31 -2.79 7.38 13.86
C ALA A 31 -2.91 8.89 14.08
N LEU A 32 -2.15 9.42 15.04
CA LEU A 32 -2.06 10.86 15.29
C LEU A 32 -1.10 11.56 14.32
N TRP A 33 -0.52 10.82 13.39
CA TRP A 33 0.45 11.33 12.43
C TRP A 33 0.29 10.59 11.11
N GLN A 34 0.83 11.18 10.06
CA GLN A 34 0.96 10.53 8.75
C GLN A 34 2.31 10.87 8.16
N VAL A 35 2.81 10.01 7.30
CA VAL A 35 4.04 10.29 6.56
C VAL A 35 3.72 11.35 5.51
N ALA A 36 4.37 12.51 5.61
CA ALA A 36 4.16 13.62 4.67
C ALA A 36 5.04 13.48 3.43
N GLU A 37 6.25 12.94 3.59
CA GLU A 37 7.27 12.92 2.55
C GLU A 37 8.16 11.69 2.69
N ILE A 38 8.52 11.12 1.54
CA ILE A 38 9.55 10.08 1.43
C ILE A 38 10.63 10.62 0.51
N ILE A 39 11.88 10.54 0.92
CA ILE A 39 13.02 10.98 0.13
C ILE A 39 13.63 9.76 -0.56
N MET A 40 13.72 9.81 -1.88
CA MET A 40 14.25 8.72 -2.68
C MET A 40 15.47 9.14 -3.48
N SER A 41 16.45 8.25 -3.54
CA SER A 41 17.60 8.43 -4.39
C SER A 41 17.21 8.42 -5.86
N SER A 42 17.66 9.42 -6.61
CA SER A 42 17.34 9.59 -8.02
C SER A 42 18.59 9.94 -8.82
N THR A 43 18.77 9.25 -9.91
CA THR A 43 19.82 9.58 -10.91
C THR A 43 19.25 10.31 -12.11
N ASP A 44 17.93 10.25 -12.29
CA ASP A 44 17.20 10.91 -13.37
C ASP A 44 15.79 11.20 -12.90
N ASP A 45 15.55 12.45 -12.50
CA ASP A 45 14.28 12.86 -11.91
C ASP A 45 13.10 12.73 -12.88
N GLU A 46 13.31 13.00 -14.16
CA GLU A 46 12.24 12.87 -15.16
C GLU A 46 11.83 11.39 -15.35
N ALA A 47 12.80 10.50 -15.46
CA ALA A 47 12.53 9.07 -15.55
C ALA A 47 11.83 8.55 -14.28
N MET A 48 12.24 9.04 -13.12
CA MET A 48 11.61 8.71 -11.84
C MET A 48 10.17 9.20 -11.77
N ARG A 49 9.90 10.44 -12.17
CA ARG A 49 8.54 10.98 -12.20
C ARG A 49 7.65 10.17 -13.12
N GLN A 50 8.10 9.92 -14.32
CA GLN A 50 7.34 9.13 -15.28
C GLN A 50 7.00 7.74 -14.74
N PHE A 51 7.98 7.08 -14.13
CA PHE A 51 7.80 5.75 -13.55
C PHE A 51 6.71 5.75 -12.45
N TYR A 52 6.84 6.66 -11.47
CA TYR A 52 5.91 6.67 -10.34
C TYR A 52 4.52 7.17 -10.71
N ILE A 53 4.41 8.13 -11.61
CA ILE A 53 3.11 8.61 -12.08
C ILE A 53 2.39 7.53 -12.90
N GLU A 54 3.08 6.86 -13.80
CA GLU A 54 2.46 5.84 -14.65
C GLU A 54 2.07 4.57 -13.88
N LEU A 55 2.87 4.13 -12.92
CA LEU A 55 2.58 2.91 -12.17
C LEU A 55 1.61 3.13 -11.02
N PHE A 56 1.81 4.18 -10.23
CA PHE A 56 1.09 4.36 -8.98
C PHE A 56 0.12 5.55 -9.00
N GLY A 57 0.11 6.30 -10.08
CA GLY A 57 -0.64 7.53 -10.14
C GLY A 57 0.11 8.67 -9.47
N GLY A 58 -0.58 9.76 -9.25
CA GLY A 58 0.04 10.95 -8.68
C GLY A 58 0.20 12.06 -9.70
N GLU A 59 0.66 13.20 -9.23
CA GLU A 59 0.81 14.40 -10.03
C GLU A 59 2.24 14.91 -9.97
N TYR A 60 2.61 15.70 -10.96
CA TYR A 60 3.89 16.37 -11.01
C TYR A 60 4.08 17.27 -9.79
N HIS A 61 5.21 17.17 -9.14
CA HIS A 61 5.67 18.07 -8.09
C HIS A 61 7.08 18.55 -8.43
N GLU A 62 7.40 19.78 -8.06
CA GLU A 62 8.73 20.36 -8.38
C GLU A 62 9.88 19.49 -7.91
N ARG A 63 9.70 18.82 -6.76
CA ARG A 63 10.73 17.97 -6.15
C ARG A 63 10.54 16.50 -6.41
N GLY A 64 9.44 16.09 -7.03
CA GLY A 64 9.15 14.69 -7.27
C GLY A 64 7.73 14.42 -7.72
N VAL A 65 6.99 13.64 -6.97
CA VAL A 65 5.62 13.23 -7.27
C VAL A 65 4.76 13.39 -6.02
N GLN A 66 3.56 13.96 -6.20
CA GLN A 66 2.58 14.12 -5.14
C GLN A 66 1.38 13.20 -5.40
N PHE A 67 0.93 12.50 -4.37
CA PHE A 67 -0.22 11.61 -4.44
C PHE A 67 -1.48 12.26 -3.83
N ASP A 68 -2.64 11.71 -4.16
CA ASP A 68 -3.93 12.22 -3.72
C ASP A 68 -4.13 12.19 -2.20
N ASN A 69 -3.44 11.30 -1.49
CA ASN A 69 -3.44 11.23 -0.03
C ASN A 69 -2.52 12.27 0.63
N GLY A 70 -1.87 13.13 -0.15
CA GLY A 70 -0.96 14.14 0.34
C GLY A 70 0.48 13.72 0.47
N LEU A 71 0.80 12.44 0.27
CA LEU A 71 2.17 11.95 0.31
C LEU A 71 2.97 12.50 -0.87
N ILE A 72 4.19 12.97 -0.60
CA ILE A 72 5.14 13.41 -1.61
C ILE A 72 6.32 12.44 -1.62
N ILE A 73 6.67 11.94 -2.79
CA ILE A 73 7.97 11.31 -3.01
C ILE A 73 8.90 12.37 -3.57
N ARG A 74 9.88 12.76 -2.77
CA ARG A 74 10.88 13.74 -3.16
C ARG A 74 12.15 13.05 -3.66
N PHE A 75 12.68 13.49 -4.79
CA PHE A 75 13.89 12.93 -5.35
C PHE A 75 15.11 13.72 -4.89
N GLU A 76 16.13 13.01 -4.44
CA GLU A 76 17.42 13.58 -4.13
C GLU A 76 18.53 12.84 -4.87
N SER A 77 19.52 13.60 -5.34
CA SER A 77 20.69 13.02 -5.99
C SER A 77 21.58 12.37 -4.93
N SER A 78 21.48 11.06 -4.80
CA SER A 78 22.31 10.27 -3.91
C SER A 78 22.67 8.94 -4.58
N PRO A 79 23.86 8.83 -5.20
CA PRO A 79 24.22 7.63 -5.92
C PRO A 79 24.52 6.42 -5.01
N TYR A 80 24.66 6.64 -3.70
CA TYR A 80 25.15 5.61 -2.78
C TYR A 80 24.07 4.91 -1.96
N MET A 81 22.87 5.49 -1.88
CA MET A 81 21.81 4.93 -1.04
C MET A 81 20.60 4.54 -1.87
N LYS A 82 20.51 3.26 -2.18
CA LYS A 82 19.30 2.68 -2.78
C LYS A 82 18.31 2.36 -1.68
N GLN A 83 17.06 2.67 -1.91
CA GLN A 83 15.98 2.47 -0.95
C GLN A 83 15.17 1.25 -1.30
N ILE A 84 14.56 0.69 -0.26
CA ILE A 84 13.59 -0.39 -0.39
C ILE A 84 12.28 0.14 0.16
N ILE A 85 11.24 0.10 -0.65
CA ILE A 85 9.90 0.51 -0.25
C ILE A 85 8.98 -0.69 -0.34
N ASN A 86 8.28 -0.97 0.76
CA ASN A 86 7.24 -1.98 0.79
C ASN A 86 5.90 -1.27 0.58
N ILE A 87 5.20 -1.63 -0.47
CA ILE A 87 3.89 -1.08 -0.80
C ILE A 87 2.84 -2.15 -0.62
N ARG A 88 1.81 -1.83 0.17
CA ARG A 88 0.65 -2.69 0.33
C ARG A 88 -0.46 -2.22 -0.59
N MET A 89 -0.99 -3.15 -1.38
CA MET A 89 -2.15 -2.86 -2.21
C MET A 89 -3.42 -2.91 -1.37
N ALA A 90 -4.27 -1.91 -1.53
CA ALA A 90 -5.50 -1.79 -0.73
C ALA A 90 -6.59 -2.77 -1.18
N SER A 91 -6.56 -3.23 -2.43
CA SER A 91 -7.57 -4.14 -2.96
C SER A 91 -6.98 -4.98 -4.10
N GLN A 92 -7.67 -6.07 -4.41
CA GLN A 92 -7.35 -6.89 -5.57
C GLN A 92 -7.45 -6.09 -6.87
N TYR A 93 -8.44 -5.21 -6.96
CA TYR A 93 -8.61 -4.33 -8.12
C TYR A 93 -7.37 -3.45 -8.35
N GLN A 94 -6.85 -2.82 -7.31
CA GLN A 94 -5.65 -1.99 -7.42
C GLN A 94 -4.43 -2.82 -7.83
N TYR A 95 -4.30 -4.01 -7.29
CA TYR A 95 -3.22 -4.92 -7.68
C TYR A 95 -3.30 -5.30 -9.16
N GLU A 96 -4.48 -5.63 -9.65
CA GLU A 96 -4.69 -5.95 -11.06
C GLU A 96 -4.39 -4.75 -11.96
N GLN A 97 -4.75 -3.54 -11.53
CA GLN A 97 -4.39 -2.31 -12.26
C GLN A 97 -2.89 -2.10 -12.31
N LEU A 98 -2.18 -2.35 -11.21
CA LEU A 98 -0.73 -2.28 -11.20
C LEU A 98 -0.10 -3.27 -12.18
N LEU A 99 -0.58 -4.50 -12.21
CA LEU A 99 -0.10 -5.51 -13.16
C LEU A 99 -0.30 -5.08 -14.61
N LYS A 100 -1.44 -4.50 -14.93
CA LYS A 100 -1.72 -3.98 -16.27
C LYS A 100 -0.79 -2.85 -16.66
N ARG A 101 -0.53 -1.93 -15.74
CA ARG A 101 0.39 -0.81 -15.96
C ARG A 101 1.83 -1.27 -16.14
N LEU A 102 2.25 -2.27 -15.36
CA LEU A 102 3.58 -2.88 -15.52
C LEU A 102 3.73 -3.49 -16.92
N ALA A 103 2.73 -4.24 -17.37
CA ALA A 103 2.75 -4.87 -18.68
C ALA A 103 2.75 -3.82 -19.80
N THR A 104 1.92 -2.78 -19.69
CA THR A 104 1.83 -1.70 -20.68
C THR A 104 3.15 -0.94 -20.82
N ASN A 105 3.85 -0.73 -19.71
CA ASN A 105 5.13 -0.01 -19.70
C ASN A 105 6.35 -0.90 -19.84
N HIS A 106 6.16 -2.19 -20.09
CA HIS A 106 7.22 -3.19 -20.24
C HIS A 106 8.18 -3.23 -19.05
N ILE A 107 7.64 -3.09 -17.84
CA ILE A 107 8.42 -3.12 -16.62
C ILE A 107 8.35 -4.52 -16.03
N PRO A 108 9.49 -5.22 -15.87
CA PRO A 108 9.49 -6.55 -15.28
C PRO A 108 9.24 -6.49 -13.79
N ALA A 109 8.41 -7.41 -13.29
CA ALA A 109 8.23 -7.66 -11.88
C ALA A 109 8.58 -9.11 -11.60
N SER A 110 9.53 -9.33 -10.70
CA SER A 110 9.98 -10.68 -10.33
C SER A 110 9.78 -10.85 -8.84
N ASP A 111 8.99 -11.85 -8.46
CA ASP A 111 8.68 -12.17 -7.05
C ASP A 111 8.09 -10.97 -6.27
N GLY A 112 7.28 -10.15 -6.94
CA GLY A 112 6.71 -8.96 -6.34
C GLY A 112 7.69 -7.81 -6.17
N ILE A 113 8.87 -7.89 -6.77
CA ILE A 113 9.89 -6.84 -6.70
C ILE A 113 9.93 -6.09 -8.02
N ILE A 114 9.83 -4.77 -7.93
CA ILE A 114 9.94 -3.84 -9.05
C ILE A 114 11.15 -2.96 -8.79
N ILE A 115 11.96 -2.71 -9.82
CA ILE A 115 13.11 -1.82 -9.73
C ILE A 115 12.78 -0.53 -10.48
N ASP A 116 12.93 0.59 -9.80
CA ASP A 116 12.71 1.90 -10.44
C ASP A 116 13.92 2.31 -11.31
N PRO A 117 13.82 3.40 -12.09
CA PRO A 117 14.92 3.81 -12.98
C PRO A 117 16.22 4.15 -12.27
N SER A 118 16.19 4.44 -10.99
CA SER A 118 17.40 4.75 -10.20
C SER A 118 17.90 3.55 -9.39
N GLY A 119 17.25 2.39 -9.50
CA GLY A 119 17.67 1.17 -8.84
C GLY A 119 17.09 0.96 -7.44
N ASN A 120 16.15 1.77 -7.00
CA ASN A 120 15.43 1.52 -5.75
C ASN A 120 14.49 0.34 -5.94
N LYS A 121 14.32 -0.45 -4.88
CA LYS A 121 13.46 -1.62 -4.91
C LYS A 121 12.08 -1.29 -4.34
N ILE A 122 11.06 -1.66 -5.08
CA ILE A 122 9.67 -1.57 -4.64
C ILE A 122 9.19 -3.00 -4.45
N VAL A 123 8.81 -3.34 -3.22
CA VAL A 123 8.29 -4.65 -2.89
C VAL A 123 6.79 -4.54 -2.71
N ILE A 124 6.04 -5.27 -3.52
CA ILE A 124 4.58 -5.29 -3.42
C ILE A 124 4.17 -6.32 -2.38
N VAL A 125 3.61 -5.84 -1.29
CA VAL A 125 3.13 -6.67 -0.20
C VAL A 125 1.65 -6.96 -0.43
N TRP A 126 1.33 -8.23 -0.55
CA TRP A 126 -0.04 -8.68 -0.74
C TRP A 126 -0.53 -9.35 0.53
N LEU A 127 -1.59 -8.84 1.11
CA LEU A 127 -2.12 -9.32 2.39
C LEU A 127 -3.49 -9.97 2.32
N PHE A 128 -3.98 -10.26 1.11
CA PHE A 128 -5.26 -10.93 0.99
C PHE A 128 -5.10 -12.44 1.17
N PRO A 129 -6.09 -13.13 1.76
CA PRO A 129 -6.01 -14.58 1.86
C PRO A 129 -6.02 -15.18 0.46
N PHE A 130 -4.91 -15.79 0.09
CA PHE A 130 -4.73 -16.39 -1.20
C PHE A 130 -5.33 -17.77 -1.26
N HIS A 131 -6.00 -18.07 -2.36
CA HIS A 131 -6.01 -19.41 -2.83
C HIS A 131 -4.61 -19.71 -3.41
N SER A 132 -3.99 -20.77 -2.94
CA SER A 132 -2.66 -21.20 -3.38
C SER A 132 -2.51 -21.34 -4.89
N SER A 133 -3.63 -21.61 -5.59
CA SER A 133 -3.70 -21.65 -7.04
C SER A 133 -3.40 -20.31 -7.71
N PHE A 134 -3.62 -19.19 -7.04
CA PHE A 134 -3.37 -17.86 -7.59
C PHE A 134 -1.88 -17.53 -7.60
N ILE A 135 -1.16 -17.93 -6.58
CA ILE A 135 0.29 -17.76 -6.47
C ILE A 135 1.00 -18.60 -7.54
N MET A 136 0.52 -19.82 -7.78
CA MET A 136 1.08 -20.71 -8.79
C MET A 136 0.88 -20.18 -10.21
N ALA A 137 -0.28 -19.58 -10.49
CA ALA A 137 -0.53 -18.95 -11.80
C ALA A 137 0.42 -17.76 -12.04
N TRP A 138 0.81 -17.07 -11.00
CA TRP A 138 1.74 -15.94 -11.06
C TRP A 138 3.18 -16.36 -11.34
N LEU A 139 3.60 -17.45 -10.74
CA LEU A 139 4.93 -18.01 -10.95
C LEU A 139 5.09 -18.66 -12.33
N LEU A 140 3.99 -18.98 -13.00
CA LEU A 140 3.99 -19.64 -14.31
C LEU A 140 3.86 -18.65 -15.49
N ILE A 141 3.62 -17.36 -15.23
CA ILE A 141 3.61 -16.34 -16.27
C ILE A 141 5.04 -15.79 -16.40
N PRO A 142 5.73 -16.08 -17.50
CA PRO A 142 7.10 -15.59 -17.72
C PRO A 142 7.17 -14.08 -17.89
#